data_b44ceeb7d009a435c23d354c8e8e1c08
#
_entry.id   b44ceeb7d009a435c23d354c8e8e1c08
#
_cell.length_a   1.000
_cell.length_b   1.000
_cell.length_c   1.000
_cell.angle_alpha   90.00
_cell.angle_beta   90.00
_cell.angle_gamma   90.00
#
_symmetry.space_group_name_H-M   'P 1'
#
loop_
_entity.id
_entity.type
_entity.pdbx_description
1 polymer ?
#
loop_
_entity_poly.entity_id
_entity_poly.type
_entity_poly.pdbx_seq_one_letter_code
_entity_poly.pdbx_strand_id
1 'polypeptide(L)'
;MIEFITILLLGTIYGLIIGIVPTAGATTGLIIIFSFLHLFPDPYLAVVFCMATVGASTTGDSYAGVLLGIPGANSAATTMLDGHPLAKQGKANLALSTAIISSTVNGLIWGCLTFLLIPYYKNIVLYMGIPELWGFTVLAFVCVVFI
;
A
#
# COMPACT_ATOMS: atom_id res chain seq x y z
N MET A 1 18.62 -10.27 13.65
CA MET A 1 17.80 -11.05 12.70
C MET A 1 16.41 -11.38 13.27
N ILE A 2 16.29 -11.86 14.50
CA ILE A 2 15.00 -12.13 15.15
C ILE A 2 14.15 -10.87 15.26
N GLU A 3 14.73 -9.76 15.72
CA GLU A 3 14.02 -8.47 15.84
C GLU A 3 13.47 -7.95 14.50
N PHE A 4 14.24 -8.13 13.42
CA PHE A 4 13.79 -7.77 12.08
C PHE A 4 12.54 -8.56 11.67
N ILE A 5 12.56 -9.87 11.87
CA ILE A 5 11.43 -10.75 11.52
C ILE A 5 10.21 -10.43 12.38
N THR A 6 10.39 -10.19 13.68
CA THR A 6 9.28 -9.85 14.57
C THR A 6 8.63 -8.52 14.20
N ILE A 7 9.43 -7.49 13.90
CA ILE A 7 8.93 -6.19 13.49
C ILE A 7 8.23 -6.24 12.13
N LEU A 8 8.78 -6.99 11.18
CA LEU A 8 8.15 -7.22 9.89
C LEU A 8 6.79 -7.91 10.03
N LEU A 9 6.69 -8.95 10.86
CA LEU A 9 5.43 -9.64 11.13
C LEU A 9 4.41 -8.72 11.82
N LEU A 10 4.84 -7.96 12.83
CA LEU A 10 3.97 -7.00 13.52
C LEU A 10 3.47 -5.92 12.56
N GLY A 11 4.32 -5.36 11.71
CA GLY A 11 3.94 -4.39 10.69
C GLY A 11 2.96 -4.97 9.67
N THR A 12 3.16 -6.24 9.28
CA THR A 12 2.24 -6.93 8.36
C THR A 12 0.86 -7.14 8.99
N ILE A 13 0.79 -7.62 10.23
CA ILE A 13 -0.48 -7.82 10.95
C ILE A 13 -1.21 -6.48 11.13
N TYR A 14 -0.48 -5.46 11.58
CA TYR A 14 -1.03 -4.12 11.75
C TYR A 14 -1.55 -3.56 10.42
N GLY A 15 -0.78 -3.68 9.34
CA GLY A 15 -1.17 -3.21 8.01
C GLY A 15 -2.44 -3.91 7.49
N LEU A 16 -2.54 -5.23 7.67
CA LEU A 16 -3.75 -5.98 7.32
C LEU A 16 -4.98 -5.47 8.08
N ILE A 17 -4.85 -5.25 9.39
CA ILE A 17 -5.95 -4.75 10.22
C ILE A 17 -6.41 -3.37 9.74
N ILE A 18 -5.47 -2.44 9.54
CA ILE A 18 -5.78 -1.09 9.06
C ILE A 18 -6.37 -1.11 7.65
N GLY A 19 -5.87 -1.98 6.76
CA GLY A 19 -6.39 -2.10 5.40
C GLY A 19 -7.83 -2.64 5.34
N ILE A 20 -8.22 -3.53 6.26
CA ILE A 20 -9.61 -4.03 6.34
C ILE A 20 -10.58 -2.94 6.81
N VAL A 21 -10.10 -1.95 7.57
CA VAL A 21 -10.96 -0.84 8.02
C VAL A 21 -11.29 0.07 6.83
N PRO A 22 -12.58 0.17 6.44
CA PRO A 22 -12.97 1.00 5.31
C PRO A 22 -12.49 2.45 5.47
N THR A 23 -11.97 3.02 4.41
CA THR A 23 -11.47 4.40 4.34
C THR A 23 -10.18 4.69 5.13
N ALA A 24 -9.67 3.76 5.94
CA ALA A 24 -8.46 3.98 6.71
C ALA A 24 -7.19 3.90 5.85
N GLY A 25 -7.00 2.82 5.11
CA GLY A 25 -5.87 2.67 4.19
C GLY A 25 -4.47 2.81 4.82
N ALA A 26 -3.45 2.65 4.00
CA ALA A 26 -2.05 2.75 4.42
C ALA A 26 -1.68 4.11 5.04
N THR A 27 -2.23 5.20 4.50
CA THR A 27 -1.91 6.57 4.94
C THR A 27 -2.32 6.80 6.39
N THR A 28 -3.52 6.38 6.77
CA THR A 28 -4.00 6.48 8.16
C THR A 28 -3.15 5.63 9.09
N GLY A 29 -2.81 4.40 8.66
CA GLY A 29 -1.91 3.54 9.40
C GLY A 29 -0.55 4.18 9.67
N LEU A 30 0.05 4.80 8.64
CA LEU A 30 1.32 5.51 8.77
C LEU A 30 1.23 6.72 9.70
N ILE A 31 0.17 7.52 9.64
CA ILE A 31 -0.02 8.68 10.52
C ILE A 31 -0.04 8.24 11.99
N ILE A 32 -0.75 7.16 12.30
CA ILE A 32 -0.79 6.61 13.66
C ILE A 32 0.61 6.17 14.09
N ILE A 33 1.32 5.42 13.24
CA ILE A 33 2.68 4.95 13.56
C ILE A 33 3.64 6.11 13.76
N PHE A 34 3.50 7.20 13.00
CA PHE A 34 4.37 8.37 13.10
C PHE A 34 4.43 8.92 14.54
N SER A 35 3.32 8.84 15.27
CA SER A 35 3.25 9.25 16.66
C SER A 35 4.04 8.33 17.61
N PHE A 36 4.33 7.11 17.18
CA PHE A 36 5.02 6.08 17.97
C PHE A 36 6.43 5.75 17.45
N LEU A 37 6.93 6.46 16.45
CA LEU A 37 8.26 6.19 15.88
C LEU A 37 9.39 6.28 16.89
N HIS A 38 9.24 7.12 17.91
CA HIS A 38 10.22 7.28 18.99
C HIS A 38 10.39 6.03 19.88
N LEU A 39 9.46 5.08 19.80
CA LEU A 39 9.55 3.82 20.55
C LEU A 39 10.45 2.78 19.88
N PHE A 40 10.79 2.99 18.60
CA PHE A 40 11.69 2.07 17.90
C PHE A 40 13.13 2.35 18.30
N PRO A 41 13.87 1.31 18.74
CA PRO A 41 15.27 1.48 19.16
C PRO A 41 16.21 1.82 17.99
N ASP A 42 15.84 1.44 16.78
CA ASP A 42 16.62 1.65 15.56
C ASP A 42 15.70 2.24 14.47
N PRO A 43 16.08 3.39 13.86
CA PRO A 43 15.36 3.97 12.72
C PRO A 43 15.14 3.00 11.55
N TYR A 44 16.08 2.06 11.34
CA TYR A 44 15.95 1.03 10.30
C TYR A 44 14.76 0.11 10.55
N LEU A 45 14.54 -0.30 11.79
CA LEU A 45 13.40 -1.14 12.18
C LEU A 45 12.08 -0.40 12.03
N ALA A 46 12.07 0.91 12.30
CA ALA A 46 10.89 1.75 12.06
C ALA A 46 10.51 1.79 10.56
N VAL A 47 11.50 1.95 9.67
CA VAL A 47 11.27 1.89 8.23
C VAL A 47 10.73 0.53 7.79
N VAL A 48 11.30 -0.57 8.31
CA VAL A 48 10.81 -1.93 8.02
C VAL A 48 9.35 -2.09 8.43
N PHE A 49 8.99 -1.61 9.62
CA PHE A 49 7.59 -1.65 10.10
C PHE A 49 6.65 -0.85 9.19
N CYS A 50 7.03 0.37 8.81
CA CYS A 50 6.24 1.22 7.91
C CYS A 50 6.05 0.57 6.54
N MET A 51 7.10 0.03 5.95
CA MET A 51 7.04 -0.64 4.64
C MET A 51 6.19 -1.90 4.69
N ALA A 52 6.31 -2.71 5.74
CA ALA A 52 5.45 -3.87 5.96
C ALA A 52 3.98 -3.48 6.10
N THR A 53 3.70 -2.40 6.83
CA THR A 53 2.34 -1.85 7.00
C THR A 53 1.74 -1.43 5.67
N VAL A 54 2.47 -0.66 4.86
CA VAL A 54 2.01 -0.22 3.53
C VAL A 54 1.72 -1.41 2.62
N GLY A 55 2.65 -2.36 2.53
CA GLY A 55 2.48 -3.56 1.69
C GLY A 55 1.29 -4.41 2.11
N ALA A 56 1.09 -4.63 3.41
CA ALA A 56 0.01 -5.44 3.92
C ALA A 56 -1.36 -4.75 3.85
N SER A 57 -1.41 -3.42 4.02
CA SER A 57 -2.67 -2.67 3.97
C SER A 57 -3.34 -2.75 2.59
N THR A 58 -2.57 -2.78 1.51
CA THR A 58 -3.12 -2.92 0.15
C THR A 58 -3.85 -4.25 -0.05
N THR A 59 -3.40 -5.31 0.63
CA THR A 59 -4.11 -6.60 0.65
C THR A 59 -5.40 -6.48 1.48
N GLY A 60 -5.33 -5.86 2.66
CA GLY A 60 -6.51 -5.58 3.51
C GLY A 60 -7.57 -4.77 2.79
N ASP A 61 -7.18 -3.72 2.06
CA ASP A 61 -8.06 -2.87 1.25
C ASP A 61 -8.87 -3.69 0.23
N SER A 62 -8.23 -4.69 -0.38
CA SER A 62 -8.90 -5.57 -1.35
C SER A 62 -10.01 -6.39 -0.71
N TYR A 63 -9.82 -6.85 0.53
CA TYR A 63 -10.88 -7.55 1.28
C TYR A 63 -12.07 -6.63 1.56
N ALA A 64 -11.82 -5.41 2.05
CA ALA A 64 -12.87 -4.44 2.30
C ALA A 64 -13.62 -4.07 1.02
N GLY A 65 -12.91 -3.79 -0.06
CA GLY A 65 -13.50 -3.45 -1.36
C GLY A 65 -14.38 -4.56 -1.93
N VAL A 66 -13.89 -5.79 -1.94
CA VAL A 66 -14.61 -6.93 -2.54
C VAL A 66 -15.79 -7.37 -1.67
N LEU A 67 -15.61 -7.50 -0.36
CA LEU A 67 -16.63 -8.07 0.52
C LEU A 67 -17.66 -7.03 0.96
N LEU A 68 -17.21 -5.83 1.34
CA LEU A 68 -18.09 -4.80 1.89
C LEU A 68 -18.59 -3.81 0.81
N GLY A 69 -17.92 -3.75 -0.34
CA GLY A 69 -18.21 -2.74 -1.37
C GLY A 69 -17.84 -1.32 -0.94
N ILE A 70 -16.88 -1.19 -0.02
CA ILE A 70 -16.36 0.08 0.47
C ILE A 70 -14.83 -0.01 0.39
N PRO A 71 -14.16 0.76 -0.49
CA PRO A 71 -12.72 0.66 -0.64
C PRO A 71 -12.03 1.20 0.61
N GLY A 72 -10.97 0.53 1.07
CA GLY A 72 -10.11 1.01 2.14
C GLY A 72 -9.23 2.18 1.67
N ALA A 73 -8.72 2.08 0.45
CA ALA A 73 -7.94 3.13 -0.21
C ALA A 73 -8.40 3.32 -1.66
N ASN A 74 -7.97 4.42 -2.29
CA ASN A 74 -8.29 4.73 -3.68
C ASN A 74 -7.85 3.62 -4.66
N SER A 75 -6.76 2.94 -4.35
CA SER A 75 -6.24 1.80 -5.13
C SER A 75 -7.20 0.61 -5.18
N ALA A 76 -8.00 0.40 -4.15
CA ALA A 76 -8.97 -0.68 -4.07
C ALA A 76 -10.30 -0.37 -4.81
N ALA A 77 -10.52 0.89 -5.23
CA ALA A 77 -11.74 1.30 -5.90
C ALA A 77 -11.99 0.52 -7.20
N THR A 78 -10.96 0.30 -8.01
CA THR A 78 -11.07 -0.49 -9.25
C THR A 78 -11.36 -1.96 -8.97
N THR A 79 -10.71 -2.55 -7.98
CA THR A 79 -10.96 -3.94 -7.56
C THR A 79 -12.38 -4.12 -7.03
N MET A 80 -12.94 -3.10 -6.39
CA MET A 80 -14.32 -3.10 -5.90
C MET A 80 -15.33 -3.15 -7.04
N LEU A 81 -15.10 -2.41 -8.14
CA LEU A 81 -16.06 -2.31 -9.26
C LEU A 81 -16.41 -3.68 -9.84
N ASP A 82 -15.45 -4.56 -10.01
CA ASP A 82 -15.64 -5.89 -10.56
C ASP A 82 -15.77 -6.96 -9.46
N GLY A 83 -15.02 -6.81 -8.38
CA GLY A 83 -14.95 -7.80 -7.30
C GLY A 83 -16.21 -7.86 -6.44
N HIS A 84 -16.81 -6.72 -6.10
CA HIS A 84 -18.02 -6.69 -5.27
C HIS A 84 -19.27 -7.30 -5.95
N PRO A 85 -19.55 -7.04 -7.22
CA PRO A 85 -20.62 -7.75 -7.94
C PRO A 85 -20.41 -9.26 -8.00
N LEU A 86 -19.16 -9.73 -8.16
CA LEU A 86 -18.83 -11.16 -8.10
C LEU A 86 -19.07 -11.74 -6.71
N ALA A 87 -18.71 -11.00 -5.66
CA ALA A 87 -18.95 -11.42 -4.28
C ALA A 87 -20.46 -11.56 -3.99
N LYS A 88 -21.30 -10.63 -4.48
CA LYS A 88 -22.77 -10.72 -4.38
C LYS A 88 -23.35 -11.93 -5.09
N GLN A 89 -22.68 -12.43 -6.13
CA GLN A 89 -23.07 -13.66 -6.83
C GLN A 89 -22.59 -14.94 -6.11
N GLY A 90 -22.03 -14.83 -4.89
CA GLY A 90 -21.49 -15.96 -4.14
C GLY A 90 -20.08 -16.38 -4.59
N LYS A 91 -19.43 -15.64 -5.49
CA LYS A 91 -18.10 -15.93 -6.04
C LYS A 91 -17.00 -15.07 -5.38
N ALA A 92 -17.15 -14.73 -4.10
CA ALA A 92 -16.21 -13.89 -3.36
C ALA A 92 -14.79 -14.47 -3.36
N ASN A 93 -14.65 -15.79 -3.18
CA ASN A 93 -13.35 -16.46 -3.20
C ASN A 93 -12.63 -16.30 -4.55
N LEU A 94 -13.38 -16.36 -5.66
CA LEU A 94 -12.81 -16.15 -6.99
C LEU A 94 -12.29 -14.70 -7.13
N ALA A 95 -13.08 -13.72 -6.73
CA ALA A 95 -12.70 -12.30 -6.81
C ALA A 95 -11.46 -12.00 -5.95
N LEU A 96 -11.44 -12.48 -4.71
CA LEU A 96 -10.31 -12.27 -3.80
C LEU A 96 -9.04 -13.00 -4.27
N SER A 97 -9.16 -14.26 -4.67
CA SER A 97 -8.00 -15.03 -5.13
C SER A 97 -7.38 -14.42 -6.38
N THR A 98 -8.18 -13.99 -7.36
CA THR A 98 -7.67 -13.34 -8.57
C THR A 98 -6.99 -12.00 -8.25
N ALA A 99 -7.57 -11.19 -7.37
CA ALA A 99 -6.98 -9.92 -6.94
C ALA A 99 -5.63 -10.15 -6.23
N ILE A 100 -5.57 -11.08 -5.28
CA ILE A 100 -4.35 -11.36 -4.50
C ILE A 100 -3.26 -11.96 -5.38
N ILE A 101 -3.59 -12.95 -6.23
CA ILE A 101 -2.61 -13.59 -7.12
C ILE A 101 -2.06 -12.55 -8.11
N SER A 102 -2.93 -11.76 -8.73
CA SER A 102 -2.52 -10.70 -9.65
C SER A 102 -1.60 -9.68 -8.97
N SER A 103 -1.97 -9.21 -7.78
CA SER A 103 -1.16 -8.26 -7.00
C SER A 103 0.19 -8.87 -6.61
N THR A 104 0.22 -10.14 -6.19
CA THR A 104 1.46 -10.82 -5.79
C THR A 104 2.40 -10.98 -6.98
N VAL A 105 1.90 -11.45 -8.12
CA VAL A 105 2.73 -11.64 -9.33
C VAL A 105 3.28 -10.29 -9.80
N ASN A 106 2.43 -9.27 -9.91
CA ASN A 106 2.87 -7.94 -10.30
C ASN A 106 3.84 -7.33 -9.28
N GLY A 107 3.58 -7.50 -7.99
CA GLY A 107 4.46 -7.03 -6.91
C GLY A 107 5.85 -7.66 -6.98
N LEU A 108 5.94 -8.96 -7.27
CA LEU A 108 7.23 -9.64 -7.46
C LEU A 108 7.96 -9.12 -8.70
N ILE A 109 7.29 -9.03 -9.84
CA ILE A 109 7.91 -8.56 -11.09
C ILE A 109 8.43 -7.13 -10.92
N TRP A 110 7.55 -6.21 -10.49
CA TRP A 110 7.92 -4.81 -10.34
C TRP A 110 8.87 -4.56 -9.17
N GLY A 111 8.77 -5.35 -8.10
CA GLY A 111 9.71 -5.31 -6.98
C GLY A 111 11.12 -5.70 -7.41
N CYS A 112 11.28 -6.80 -8.14
CA CYS A 112 12.57 -7.21 -8.71
C CYS A 112 13.11 -6.15 -9.69
N LEU A 113 12.26 -5.63 -10.56
CA LEU A 113 12.65 -4.60 -11.52
C LEU A 113 13.09 -3.31 -10.80
N THR A 114 12.35 -2.88 -9.80
CA THR A 114 12.70 -1.70 -8.99
C THR A 114 14.04 -1.90 -8.31
N PHE A 115 14.28 -3.08 -7.71
CA PHE A 115 15.56 -3.39 -7.07
C PHE A 115 16.74 -3.28 -8.03
N LEU A 116 16.60 -3.79 -9.26
CA LEU A 116 17.61 -3.68 -10.30
C LEU A 116 17.84 -2.23 -10.76
N LEU A 117 16.81 -1.42 -10.72
CA LEU A 117 16.86 -0.02 -11.18
C LEU A 117 17.26 0.99 -10.09
N ILE A 118 17.36 0.59 -8.82
CA ILE A 118 17.77 1.47 -7.71
C ILE A 118 19.03 2.30 -8.04
N PRO A 119 20.15 1.71 -8.55
CA PRO A 119 21.34 2.47 -8.84
C PRO A 119 21.14 3.59 -9.88
N TYR A 120 20.20 3.40 -10.80
CA TYR A 120 19.88 4.42 -11.82
C TYR A 120 18.94 5.50 -11.24
N TYR A 121 17.93 5.12 -10.48
CA TYR A 121 16.99 6.06 -9.86
C TYR A 121 17.59 6.90 -8.76
N LYS A 122 18.62 6.40 -8.04
CA LYS A 122 19.27 7.12 -6.96
C LYS A 122 19.67 8.52 -7.38
N ASN A 123 20.31 8.66 -8.54
CA ASN A 123 20.75 9.95 -9.03
C ASN A 123 19.59 10.88 -9.37
N ILE A 124 18.55 10.36 -9.99
CA ILE A 124 17.35 11.14 -10.36
C ILE A 124 16.64 11.64 -9.09
N VAL A 125 16.44 10.77 -8.11
CA VAL A 125 15.76 11.13 -6.85
C VAL A 125 16.54 12.18 -6.05
N LEU A 126 17.86 12.12 -6.07
CA LEU A 126 18.72 13.11 -5.39
C LEU A 126 18.65 14.50 -6.04
N TYR A 127 18.32 14.58 -7.33
CA TYR A 127 18.10 15.86 -8.03
C TYR A 127 16.67 16.40 -7.84
N MET A 128 15.73 15.57 -7.39
CA MET A 128 14.35 16.00 -7.13
C MET A 128 14.28 16.73 -5.78
N GLY A 129 14.12 18.02 -5.83
CA GLY A 129 13.91 18.86 -4.65
C GLY A 129 12.44 19.14 -4.37
N ILE A 130 12.20 19.99 -3.39
CA ILE A 130 10.84 20.45 -3.01
C ILE A 130 10.09 21.10 -4.19
N PRO A 131 10.72 21.93 -5.04
CA PRO A 131 10.04 22.57 -6.18
C PRO A 131 9.48 21.56 -7.19
N GLU A 132 10.23 20.48 -7.48
CA GLU A 132 9.83 19.44 -8.43
C GLU A 132 8.62 18.65 -7.90
N LEU A 133 8.59 18.37 -6.59
CA LEU A 133 7.45 17.74 -5.94
C LEU A 133 6.20 18.61 -6.02
N TRP A 134 6.32 19.93 -5.84
CA TRP A 134 5.23 20.87 -6.04
C TRP A 134 4.72 20.87 -7.48
N GLY A 135 5.62 20.83 -8.46
CA GLY A 135 5.28 20.71 -9.88
C GLY A 135 4.44 19.48 -10.17
N PHE A 136 4.82 18.31 -9.66
CA PHE A 136 4.05 17.06 -9.81
C PHE A 136 2.68 17.14 -9.11
N THR A 137 2.60 17.76 -7.94
CA THR A 137 1.34 17.92 -7.21
C THR A 137 0.36 18.80 -8.00
N VAL A 138 0.83 19.93 -8.53
CA VAL A 138 0.01 20.81 -9.36
C VAL A 138 -0.44 20.11 -10.64
N LEU A 139 0.46 19.37 -11.30
CA LEU A 139 0.13 18.61 -12.49
C LEU A 139 -0.93 17.55 -12.22
N ALA A 140 -0.81 16.81 -11.11
CA ALA A 140 -1.82 15.83 -10.69
C ALA A 140 -3.17 16.50 -10.44
N PHE A 141 -3.17 17.67 -9.79
CA PHE A 141 -4.40 18.44 -9.52
C PHE A 141 -5.08 18.90 -10.82
N VAL A 142 -4.29 19.40 -11.77
CA VAL A 142 -4.78 19.81 -13.09
C VAL A 142 -5.38 18.60 -13.83
N CYS A 143 -4.72 17.45 -13.83
CA CYS A 143 -5.26 16.24 -14.43
C CYS A 143 -6.62 15.85 -13.85
N VAL A 144 -6.78 15.92 -12.52
CA VAL A 144 -8.06 15.60 -11.85
C VAL A 144 -9.17 16.58 -12.22
N VAL A 145 -8.85 17.87 -12.42
CA VAL A 145 -9.85 18.89 -12.78
C VAL A 145 -10.32 18.75 -14.24
N PHE A 146 -9.47 18.19 -15.12
CA PHE A 146 -9.78 18.04 -16.56
C PHE A 146 -10.33 16.66 -16.94
N ILE A 147 -10.46 15.72 -16.00
CA ILE A 147 -11.14 14.42 -16.18
C ILE A 147 -12.58 14.51 -15.68
#